data_23cf240e81de22462598f5b97bb6a845
#
_entry.id   23cf240e81de22462598f5b97bb6a845
#
_cell.length_a   1.000
_cell.length_b   1.000
_cell.length_c   1.000
_cell.angle_alpha   90.00
_cell.angle_beta   90.00
_cell.angle_gamma   90.00
#
_symmetry.space_group_name_H-M   'P 1'
#
loop_
_entity.id
_entity.type
_entity.pdbx_description
1 polymer ?
#
loop_
_entity_poly.entity_id
_entity_poly.type
_entity_poly.pdbx_seq_one_letter_code
_entity_poly.pdbx_strand_id
1 'polypeptide(L)'
;MRVIANPFRQSTHQIALPPETPFPSDDLTAAPRLLARCPSAAATPLLQGDRLAPVAEVHIKDERGRMGLGSFKALGAAYVIACDADAGLAKGRTYVTASAGNHGLSVATGAQVFGAAAVIYIAESVPESFAERLRQTGAEVRREGNIYEDSMAAAQRAAEVNGWQLLSDSSWDGYYDPPHRLMEGYLALMAEVFEQMPDAPTHIFLQAGVGGLAGACAAAARKEWGDAPVITVVEPEAAPALINSIEAGRPVLSEGPVSNMGRLDCKEPSFIALKGLARDADWFCTITEDEAAAQTERLRDAGFATSPSGGAGLAAMMLANSAFGLTDRSRVLCVLSEGPA
;
A
#
# COMPACT_ATOMS: atom_id res chain seq x y z
N MET A 1 -12.66 15.29 8.27
CA MET A 1 -12.90 14.11 7.38
C MET A 1 -13.87 14.48 6.27
N ARG A 2 -13.47 14.38 4.99
CA ARG A 2 -14.35 14.43 3.80
C ARG A 2 -14.73 13.00 3.42
N VAL A 3 -15.96 12.74 2.97
CA VAL A 3 -16.45 11.39 2.61
C VAL A 3 -17.25 11.48 1.33
N ILE A 4 -17.00 10.57 0.39
CA ILE A 4 -17.81 10.42 -0.82
C ILE A 4 -18.17 8.95 -1.04
N ALA A 5 -19.38 8.70 -1.55
CA ALA A 5 -19.74 7.39 -2.10
C ALA A 5 -19.06 7.20 -3.45
N ASN A 6 -18.65 5.98 -3.75
CA ASN A 6 -18.03 5.66 -5.02
C ASN A 6 -19.09 5.60 -6.14
N PRO A 7 -19.10 6.53 -7.11
CA PRO A 7 -20.09 6.54 -8.18
C PRO A 7 -19.91 5.41 -9.21
N PHE A 8 -18.74 4.75 -9.19
CA PHE A 8 -18.41 3.64 -10.10
C PHE A 8 -18.79 2.28 -9.52
N ARG A 9 -19.03 2.20 -8.20
CA ARG A 9 -19.41 0.95 -7.55
C ARG A 9 -20.75 0.46 -8.09
N GLN A 10 -20.77 -0.79 -8.61
CA GLN A 10 -21.95 -1.40 -9.25
C GLN A 10 -22.51 -0.60 -10.46
N SER A 11 -21.71 0.29 -11.03
CA SER A 11 -22.06 1.07 -12.21
C SER A 11 -21.60 0.39 -13.50
N THR A 12 -22.32 0.64 -14.60
CA THR A 12 -21.86 0.30 -15.96
C THR A 12 -20.83 1.30 -16.49
N HIS A 13 -20.73 2.48 -15.88
CA HIS A 13 -19.70 3.47 -16.21
C HIS A 13 -18.37 3.06 -15.60
N GLN A 14 -17.30 3.21 -16.37
CA GLN A 14 -15.94 2.96 -15.93
C GLN A 14 -15.18 4.29 -15.81
N ILE A 15 -14.23 4.31 -14.88
CA ILE A 15 -13.29 5.42 -14.78
C ILE A 15 -12.46 5.51 -16.06
N ALA A 16 -12.20 6.73 -16.54
CA ALA A 16 -11.45 6.94 -17.78
C ALA A 16 -9.96 6.69 -17.56
N LEU A 17 -9.46 5.57 -18.08
CA LEU A 17 -8.06 5.12 -18.04
C LEU A 17 -7.68 4.57 -19.42
N PRO A 18 -6.37 4.49 -19.75
CA PRO A 18 -5.91 3.76 -20.93
C PRO A 18 -6.51 2.36 -20.98
N PRO A 19 -7.00 1.90 -22.16
CA PRO A 19 -7.71 0.61 -22.28
C PRO A 19 -6.91 -0.60 -21.78
N GLU A 20 -5.58 -0.56 -21.94
CA GLU A 20 -4.63 -1.59 -21.53
C GLU A 20 -4.37 -1.63 -20.01
N THR A 21 -4.83 -0.65 -19.24
CA THR A 21 -4.68 -0.69 -17.77
C THR A 21 -5.32 -1.95 -17.22
N PRO A 22 -4.58 -2.87 -16.56
CA PRO A 22 -5.16 -4.07 -16.00
C PRO A 22 -5.93 -3.76 -14.70
N PHE A 23 -6.81 -4.65 -14.29
CA PHE A 23 -7.29 -4.70 -12.91
C PHE A 23 -6.22 -5.29 -12.00
N PRO A 24 -6.24 -5.00 -10.67
CA PRO A 24 -5.46 -5.78 -9.70
C PRO A 24 -5.71 -7.27 -9.85
N SER A 25 -4.68 -8.10 -9.62
CA SER A 25 -4.83 -9.54 -9.51
C SER A 25 -5.74 -9.91 -8.33
N ASP A 26 -6.50 -10.98 -8.49
CA ASP A 26 -7.26 -11.64 -7.43
C ASP A 26 -6.84 -13.11 -7.23
N ASP A 27 -5.66 -13.48 -7.73
CA ASP A 27 -5.07 -14.81 -7.52
C ASP A 27 -4.44 -14.92 -6.13
N LEU A 28 -5.21 -15.46 -5.20
CA LEU A 28 -4.83 -15.66 -3.81
C LEU A 28 -3.81 -16.82 -3.62
N THR A 29 -3.37 -17.48 -4.68
CA THR A 29 -2.51 -18.67 -4.57
C THR A 29 -1.07 -18.42 -4.99
N ALA A 30 -0.83 -17.62 -6.02
CA ALA A 30 0.49 -17.44 -6.62
C ALA A 30 1.48 -16.80 -5.63
N ALA A 31 1.14 -15.66 -5.04
CA ALA A 31 2.03 -14.95 -4.13
C ALA A 31 2.28 -15.72 -2.82
N PRO A 32 1.27 -16.26 -2.10
CA PRO A 32 1.53 -17.08 -0.90
C PRO A 32 2.42 -18.30 -1.19
N ARG A 33 2.17 -19.01 -2.27
CA ARG A 33 2.95 -20.18 -2.66
C ARG A 33 4.42 -19.86 -2.90
N LEU A 34 4.72 -18.75 -3.59
CA LEU A 34 6.10 -18.38 -3.88
C LEU A 34 6.79 -17.83 -2.65
N LEU A 35 6.13 -16.95 -1.89
CA LEU A 35 6.67 -16.34 -0.67
C LEU A 35 6.89 -17.37 0.44
N ALA A 36 6.08 -18.43 0.53
CA ALA A 36 6.28 -19.54 1.49
C ALA A 36 7.66 -20.22 1.36
N ARG A 37 8.35 -20.04 0.25
CA ARG A 37 9.74 -20.51 0.07
C ARG A 37 10.77 -19.62 0.76
N CYS A 38 10.38 -18.45 1.22
CA CYS A 38 11.23 -17.53 1.98
C CYS A 38 11.11 -17.82 3.48
N PRO A 39 12.21 -18.16 4.18
CA PRO A 39 12.14 -18.44 5.62
C PRO A 39 11.63 -17.29 6.48
N SER A 40 11.74 -16.04 5.98
CA SER A 40 11.27 -14.85 6.68
C SER A 40 9.83 -14.47 6.38
N ALA A 41 9.14 -15.16 5.46
CA ALA A 41 7.77 -14.85 5.05
C ALA A 41 6.74 -15.58 5.93
N ALA A 42 6.91 -15.53 7.24
CA ALA A 42 5.93 -16.05 8.18
C ALA A 42 4.65 -15.19 8.17
N ALA A 43 3.51 -15.82 8.42
CA ALA A 43 2.25 -15.11 8.58
C ALA A 43 2.33 -14.12 9.74
N THR A 44 1.78 -12.94 9.53
CA THR A 44 1.66 -11.93 10.59
C THR A 44 0.35 -12.12 11.36
N PRO A 45 0.27 -11.63 12.63
CA PRO A 45 -0.91 -11.87 13.43
C PRO A 45 -2.11 -11.03 13.00
N LEU A 46 -3.31 -11.55 13.24
CA LEU A 46 -4.56 -10.81 13.28
C LEU A 46 -4.89 -10.52 14.76
N LEU A 47 -4.78 -9.24 15.13
CA LEU A 47 -4.99 -8.78 16.51
C LEU A 47 -6.43 -8.31 16.72
N GLN A 48 -6.85 -8.23 17.99
CA GLN A 48 -8.14 -7.69 18.41
C GLN A 48 -7.98 -6.28 18.98
N GLY A 49 -8.80 -5.35 18.53
CA GLY A 49 -8.79 -3.95 18.93
C GLY A 49 -10.17 -3.44 19.41
N ASP A 50 -10.95 -4.26 20.10
CA ASP A 50 -12.37 -4.04 20.43
C ASP A 50 -12.66 -2.78 21.24
N ARG A 51 -11.63 -2.21 21.89
CA ARG A 51 -11.77 -0.96 22.66
C ARG A 51 -11.54 0.32 21.83
N LEU A 52 -11.19 0.17 20.55
CA LEU A 52 -10.86 1.33 19.71
C LEU A 52 -12.12 2.06 19.23
N ALA A 53 -13.23 1.36 19.05
CA ALA A 53 -14.51 1.92 18.62
C ALA A 53 -15.69 1.17 19.25
N PRO A 54 -16.90 1.78 19.31
CA PRO A 54 -18.11 1.15 19.83
C PRO A 54 -18.76 0.23 18.79
N VAL A 55 -18.05 -0.82 18.38
CA VAL A 55 -18.47 -1.86 17.43
C VAL A 55 -18.33 -3.24 18.08
N ALA A 56 -18.85 -4.29 17.45
CA ALA A 56 -18.76 -5.64 18.01
C ALA A 56 -17.31 -6.15 18.05
N GLU A 57 -16.57 -5.99 16.95
CA GLU A 57 -15.21 -6.51 16.80
C GLU A 57 -14.38 -5.58 15.93
N VAL A 58 -13.11 -5.42 16.29
CA VAL A 58 -12.09 -4.76 15.45
C VAL A 58 -10.93 -5.73 15.25
N HIS A 59 -10.80 -6.22 14.03
CA HIS A 59 -9.70 -7.07 13.59
C HIS A 59 -8.62 -6.23 12.94
N ILE A 60 -7.36 -6.43 13.37
CA ILE A 60 -6.21 -5.64 12.92
C ILE A 60 -5.16 -6.58 12.35
N LYS A 61 -4.97 -6.59 11.03
CA LYS A 61 -3.86 -7.30 10.41
C LYS A 61 -2.56 -6.53 10.66
N ASP A 62 -1.69 -7.11 11.46
CA ASP A 62 -0.48 -6.43 11.97
C ASP A 62 0.75 -6.68 11.11
N GLU A 63 1.03 -5.78 10.18
CA GLU A 63 2.17 -5.86 9.27
C GLU A 63 3.47 -5.24 9.81
N ARG A 64 3.48 -4.76 11.05
CA ARG A 64 4.67 -4.13 11.67
C ARG A 64 5.88 -5.06 11.77
N GLY A 65 5.64 -6.36 11.84
CA GLY A 65 6.70 -7.38 11.89
C GLY A 65 7.03 -8.05 10.55
N ARG A 66 6.36 -7.67 9.45
CA ARG A 66 6.46 -8.37 8.17
C ARG A 66 7.91 -8.55 7.72
N MET A 67 8.34 -9.80 7.59
CA MET A 67 9.67 -10.22 7.11
C MET A 67 10.86 -9.53 7.83
N GLY A 68 10.64 -8.99 9.03
CA GLY A 68 11.65 -8.21 9.75
C GLY A 68 11.94 -6.81 9.18
N LEU A 69 11.18 -6.38 8.17
CA LEU A 69 11.38 -5.08 7.50
C LEU A 69 10.44 -3.97 7.99
N GLY A 70 9.51 -4.29 8.89
CA GLY A 70 8.70 -3.30 9.58
C GLY A 70 7.47 -2.80 8.84
N SER A 71 7.12 -3.38 7.67
CA SER A 71 5.92 -2.99 6.92
C SER A 71 5.50 -4.02 5.87
N PHE A 72 4.23 -3.94 5.43
CA PHE A 72 3.66 -4.76 4.35
C PHE A 72 4.41 -4.62 3.02
N LYS A 73 5.13 -3.51 2.79
CA LYS A 73 5.90 -3.28 1.55
C LYS A 73 6.90 -4.39 1.25
N ALA A 74 7.33 -5.11 2.29
CA ALA A 74 8.18 -6.28 2.15
C ALA A 74 7.60 -7.33 1.19
N LEU A 75 6.29 -7.55 1.20
CA LEU A 75 5.62 -8.54 0.37
C LEU A 75 5.73 -8.23 -1.13
N GLY A 76 5.50 -6.97 -1.52
CA GLY A 76 5.44 -6.58 -2.92
C GLY A 76 6.77 -6.72 -3.65
N ALA A 77 7.83 -6.06 -3.19
CA ALA A 77 9.14 -6.14 -3.83
C ALA A 77 9.75 -7.54 -3.74
N ALA A 78 9.58 -8.23 -2.59
CA ALA A 78 10.07 -9.61 -2.44
C ALA A 78 9.40 -10.54 -3.47
N TYR A 79 8.11 -10.39 -3.69
CA TYR A 79 7.39 -11.23 -4.68
C TYR A 79 7.87 -10.97 -6.11
N VAL A 80 8.00 -9.71 -6.54
CA VAL A 80 8.49 -9.38 -7.89
C VAL A 80 9.88 -9.99 -8.13
N ILE A 81 10.80 -9.79 -7.19
CA ILE A 81 12.17 -10.28 -7.32
C ILE A 81 12.22 -11.82 -7.22
N ALA A 82 11.35 -12.41 -6.39
CA ALA A 82 11.23 -13.88 -6.30
C ALA A 82 10.68 -14.50 -7.60
N CYS A 83 9.73 -13.84 -8.30
CA CYS A 83 9.28 -14.27 -9.62
C CYS A 83 10.43 -14.25 -10.64
N ASP A 84 11.23 -13.19 -10.65
CA ASP A 84 12.41 -13.10 -11.51
C ASP A 84 13.45 -14.18 -11.14
N ALA A 85 13.63 -14.47 -9.85
CA ALA A 85 14.55 -15.50 -9.39
C ALA A 85 14.08 -16.91 -9.79
N ASP A 86 12.79 -17.18 -9.68
CA ASP A 86 12.19 -18.46 -10.12
C ASP A 86 12.34 -18.67 -11.62
N ALA A 87 12.30 -17.59 -12.40
CA ALA A 87 12.56 -17.58 -13.83
C ALA A 87 14.08 -17.58 -14.19
N GLY A 88 14.97 -17.57 -13.20
CA GLY A 88 16.43 -17.54 -13.42
C GLY A 88 16.97 -16.17 -13.86
N LEU A 89 16.19 -15.10 -13.69
CA LEU A 89 16.50 -13.75 -14.20
C LEU A 89 17.05 -12.79 -13.15
N ALA A 90 16.94 -13.07 -11.85
CA ALA A 90 17.30 -12.12 -10.80
C ALA A 90 18.81 -11.97 -10.61
N LYS A 91 19.57 -13.08 -10.67
CA LYS A 91 21.00 -13.06 -10.40
C LYS A 91 21.76 -12.16 -11.37
N GLY A 92 22.50 -11.18 -10.83
CA GLY A 92 23.27 -10.22 -11.62
C GLY A 92 22.43 -9.08 -12.24
N ARG A 93 21.11 -9.09 -12.06
CA ARG A 93 20.24 -7.97 -12.44
C ARG A 93 20.42 -6.79 -11.48
N THR A 94 20.20 -5.59 -11.97
CA THR A 94 20.10 -4.39 -11.13
C THR A 94 18.67 -3.92 -11.10
N TYR A 95 18.09 -3.81 -9.90
CA TYR A 95 16.80 -3.15 -9.68
C TYR A 95 17.03 -1.71 -9.26
N VAL A 96 16.25 -0.80 -9.84
CA VAL A 96 16.32 0.63 -9.51
C VAL A 96 14.95 1.14 -9.11
N THR A 97 14.90 1.98 -8.09
CA THR A 97 13.67 2.65 -7.65
C THR A 97 13.98 4.00 -7.00
N ALA A 98 12.95 4.83 -6.82
CA ALA A 98 13.03 6.03 -6.00
C ALA A 98 12.18 5.85 -4.75
N SER A 99 12.81 5.67 -3.60
CA SER A 99 12.12 5.63 -2.30
C SER A 99 13.10 5.61 -1.14
N ALA A 100 13.04 6.61 -0.27
CA ALA A 100 13.77 6.60 1.01
C ALA A 100 13.13 5.71 2.09
N GLY A 101 11.90 5.24 1.85
CA GLY A 101 11.09 4.53 2.84
C GLY A 101 11.05 3.02 2.67
N ASN A 102 9.93 2.45 3.09
CA ASN A 102 9.72 1.00 3.15
C ASN A 102 9.79 0.30 1.79
N HIS A 103 9.40 0.97 0.70
CA HIS A 103 9.51 0.39 -0.64
C HIS A 103 10.98 0.23 -1.06
N GLY A 104 11.80 1.29 -0.92
CA GLY A 104 13.24 1.22 -1.20
C GLY A 104 13.94 0.16 -0.37
N LEU A 105 13.62 0.07 0.93
CA LEU A 105 14.17 -0.96 1.82
C LEU A 105 13.79 -2.38 1.35
N SER A 106 12.56 -2.57 0.91
CA SER A 106 12.08 -3.86 0.42
C SER A 106 12.76 -4.28 -0.88
N VAL A 107 12.94 -3.34 -1.82
CA VAL A 107 13.68 -3.58 -3.08
C VAL A 107 15.13 -3.94 -2.78
N ALA A 108 15.79 -3.15 -1.92
CA ALA A 108 17.20 -3.34 -1.55
C ALA A 108 17.43 -4.72 -0.91
N THR A 109 16.61 -5.07 0.09
CA THR A 109 16.72 -6.36 0.79
C THR A 109 16.39 -7.53 -0.13
N GLY A 110 15.32 -7.41 -0.94
CA GLY A 110 14.96 -8.45 -1.91
C GLY A 110 16.05 -8.69 -2.94
N ALA A 111 16.65 -7.63 -3.49
CA ALA A 111 17.76 -7.76 -4.44
C ALA A 111 18.97 -8.49 -3.80
N GLN A 112 19.35 -8.10 -2.58
CA GLN A 112 20.45 -8.73 -1.85
C GLN A 112 20.23 -10.24 -1.67
N VAL A 113 19.03 -10.65 -1.27
CA VAL A 113 18.69 -12.08 -1.02
C VAL A 113 18.86 -12.94 -2.27
N PHE A 114 18.54 -12.39 -3.44
CA PHE A 114 18.60 -13.13 -4.70
C PHE A 114 19.88 -12.89 -5.53
N GLY A 115 20.89 -12.22 -4.94
CA GLY A 115 22.17 -11.95 -5.61
C GLY A 115 22.06 -10.95 -6.76
N ALA A 116 21.10 -10.06 -6.68
CA ALA A 116 20.92 -8.89 -7.54
C ALA A 116 21.49 -7.63 -6.88
N ALA A 117 21.69 -6.57 -7.66
CA ALA A 117 22.03 -5.25 -7.16
C ALA A 117 20.78 -4.39 -6.99
N ALA A 118 20.83 -3.42 -6.05
CA ALA A 118 19.80 -2.38 -5.92
C ALA A 118 20.43 -1.00 -5.98
N VAL A 119 19.83 -0.11 -6.76
CA VAL A 119 20.17 1.32 -6.82
C VAL A 119 18.94 2.10 -6.39
N ILE A 120 19.06 2.83 -5.29
CA ILE A 120 17.93 3.56 -4.69
C ILE A 120 18.17 5.07 -4.82
N TYR A 121 17.32 5.73 -5.58
CA TYR A 121 17.32 7.19 -5.70
C TYR A 121 16.52 7.80 -4.55
N ILE A 122 17.03 8.88 -3.98
CA ILE A 122 16.38 9.67 -2.93
C ILE A 122 16.62 11.16 -3.17
N ALA A 123 15.68 12.01 -2.75
CA ALA A 123 15.82 13.44 -2.85
C ALA A 123 16.96 13.97 -1.92
N GLU A 124 17.55 15.10 -2.29
CA GLU A 124 18.60 15.76 -1.50
C GLU A 124 18.13 16.12 -0.07
N SER A 125 16.84 16.44 0.06
CA SER A 125 16.22 16.80 1.35
C SER A 125 16.01 15.64 2.31
N VAL A 126 16.17 14.38 1.88
CA VAL A 126 15.96 13.20 2.73
C VAL A 126 17.06 13.14 3.81
N PRO A 127 16.70 12.95 5.11
CA PRO A 127 17.67 12.82 6.18
C PRO A 127 18.66 11.67 5.95
N GLU A 128 19.93 11.86 6.36
CA GLU A 128 21.00 10.88 6.15
C GLU A 128 20.72 9.52 6.82
N SER A 129 19.99 9.49 7.91
CA SER A 129 19.62 8.26 8.59
C SER A 129 18.82 7.28 7.69
N PHE A 130 18.00 7.81 6.77
CA PHE A 130 17.28 6.96 5.80
C PHE A 130 18.23 6.40 4.73
N ALA A 131 19.16 7.22 4.22
CA ALA A 131 20.17 6.77 3.27
C ALA A 131 21.07 5.69 3.89
N GLU A 132 21.50 5.87 5.13
CA GLU A 132 22.32 4.91 5.84
C GLU A 132 21.59 3.58 6.04
N ARG A 133 20.32 3.60 6.41
CA ARG A 133 19.50 2.38 6.55
C ARG A 133 19.43 1.60 5.23
N LEU A 134 19.31 2.28 4.09
CA LEU A 134 19.35 1.65 2.77
C LEU A 134 20.72 1.06 2.45
N ARG A 135 21.83 1.79 2.71
CA ARG A 135 23.19 1.29 2.48
C ARG A 135 23.52 0.06 3.32
N GLN A 136 22.98 -0.05 4.54
CA GLN A 136 23.15 -1.24 5.40
C GLN A 136 22.58 -2.52 4.79
N THR A 137 21.66 -2.42 3.83
CA THR A 137 21.16 -3.56 3.04
C THR A 137 22.05 -3.88 1.83
N GLY A 138 23.17 -3.18 1.64
CA GLY A 138 24.03 -3.34 0.48
C GLY A 138 23.57 -2.59 -0.78
N ALA A 139 22.55 -1.75 -0.69
CA ALA A 139 22.09 -0.96 -1.83
C ALA A 139 23.03 0.23 -2.10
N GLU A 140 23.21 0.55 -3.38
CA GLU A 140 23.76 1.84 -3.78
C GLU A 140 22.69 2.92 -3.64
N VAL A 141 22.99 3.98 -2.90
CA VAL A 141 22.07 5.10 -2.68
C VAL A 141 22.58 6.32 -3.46
N ARG A 142 21.73 6.85 -4.33
CA ARG A 142 22.00 8.06 -5.11
C ARG A 142 21.04 9.17 -4.69
N ARG A 143 21.64 10.35 -4.41
CA ARG A 143 20.86 11.56 -4.17
C ARG A 143 20.73 12.32 -5.47
N GLU A 144 19.49 12.56 -5.92
CA GLU A 144 19.22 13.33 -7.13
C GLU A 144 17.84 13.99 -7.06
N GLY A 145 17.81 15.30 -7.25
CA GLY A 145 16.60 16.12 -7.21
C GLY A 145 16.24 16.61 -5.82
N ASN A 146 15.37 17.60 -5.77
CA ASN A 146 14.95 18.23 -4.52
C ASN A 146 13.71 17.57 -3.89
N ILE A 147 12.88 16.94 -4.73
CA ILE A 147 11.63 16.29 -4.37
C ILE A 147 11.60 14.84 -4.88
N TYR A 148 10.61 14.09 -4.45
CA TYR A 148 10.44 12.69 -4.82
C TYR A 148 10.31 12.49 -6.34
N GLU A 149 9.57 13.34 -7.02
CA GLU A 149 9.30 13.27 -8.46
C GLU A 149 10.59 13.41 -9.28
N ASP A 150 11.51 14.29 -8.87
CA ASP A 150 12.83 14.42 -9.48
C ASP A 150 13.64 13.14 -9.36
N SER A 151 13.66 12.55 -8.17
CA SER A 151 14.36 11.29 -7.89
C SER A 151 13.76 10.13 -8.69
N MET A 152 12.43 10.08 -8.85
CA MET A 152 11.75 9.07 -9.66
C MET A 152 12.12 9.22 -11.13
N ALA A 153 12.10 10.44 -11.66
CA ALA A 153 12.53 10.71 -13.04
C ALA A 153 14.01 10.33 -13.27
N ALA A 154 14.87 10.54 -12.27
CA ALA A 154 16.27 10.10 -12.32
C ALA A 154 16.40 8.58 -12.33
N ALA A 155 15.62 7.86 -11.50
CA ALA A 155 15.58 6.41 -11.48
C ALA A 155 15.10 5.82 -12.82
N GLN A 156 14.07 6.41 -13.43
CA GLN A 156 13.58 6.02 -14.76
C GLN A 156 14.65 6.20 -15.83
N ARG A 157 15.29 7.38 -15.90
CA ARG A 157 16.40 7.62 -16.85
C ARG A 157 17.54 6.64 -16.66
N ALA A 158 17.90 6.33 -15.40
CA ALA A 158 18.95 5.38 -15.10
C ALA A 158 18.58 3.96 -15.53
N ALA A 159 17.33 3.55 -15.37
CA ALA A 159 16.82 2.27 -15.85
C ALA A 159 16.99 2.14 -17.36
N GLU A 160 16.55 3.15 -18.12
CA GLU A 160 16.63 3.18 -19.58
C GLU A 160 18.08 3.15 -20.09
N VAL A 161 18.94 4.03 -19.56
CA VAL A 161 20.33 4.16 -20.00
C VAL A 161 21.17 2.93 -19.71
N ASN A 162 20.94 2.28 -18.55
CA ASN A 162 21.77 1.17 -18.11
C ASN A 162 21.13 -0.21 -18.32
N GLY A 163 19.90 -0.27 -18.86
CA GLY A 163 19.16 -1.51 -19.00
C GLY A 163 18.80 -2.14 -17.63
N TRP A 164 18.60 -1.30 -16.60
CA TRP A 164 18.21 -1.78 -15.27
C TRP A 164 16.70 -1.98 -15.16
N GLN A 165 16.28 -2.82 -14.22
CA GLN A 165 14.86 -3.06 -13.98
C GLN A 165 14.30 -1.98 -13.04
N LEU A 166 13.51 -1.06 -13.59
CA LEU A 166 12.73 -0.16 -12.74
C LEU A 166 11.71 -0.97 -11.93
N LEU A 167 11.64 -0.69 -10.64
CA LEU A 167 10.67 -1.32 -9.71
C LEU A 167 9.98 -0.23 -8.89
N SER A 168 8.97 0.41 -9.49
CA SER A 168 8.07 1.34 -8.82
C SER A 168 6.84 0.61 -8.28
N ASP A 169 6.29 1.11 -7.17
CA ASP A 169 5.03 0.63 -6.57
C ASP A 169 3.79 1.39 -7.09
N SER A 170 3.98 2.29 -8.07
CA SER A 170 2.92 2.98 -8.80
C SER A 170 2.93 2.58 -10.26
N SER A 171 1.75 2.57 -10.88
CA SER A 171 1.57 2.32 -12.31
C SER A 171 1.05 3.57 -13.03
N TRP A 172 1.50 3.74 -14.26
CA TRP A 172 1.08 4.79 -15.17
C TRP A 172 1.00 4.23 -16.59
N ASP A 173 0.62 5.07 -17.56
CA ASP A 173 0.49 4.64 -18.95
C ASP A 173 1.77 4.00 -19.50
N GLY A 174 1.65 2.76 -20.00
CA GLY A 174 2.78 1.97 -20.51
C GLY A 174 3.64 1.28 -19.44
N TYR A 175 3.40 1.51 -18.14
CA TYR A 175 4.13 0.86 -17.04
C TYR A 175 3.18 0.11 -16.11
N TYR A 176 2.90 -1.14 -16.41
CA TYR A 176 1.91 -1.94 -15.67
C TYR A 176 2.46 -3.22 -15.06
N ASP A 177 3.36 -3.97 -15.72
CA ASP A 177 3.76 -5.31 -15.30
C ASP A 177 4.43 -5.33 -13.90
N PRO A 178 5.50 -4.56 -13.59
CA PRO A 178 6.11 -4.59 -12.27
C PRO A 178 5.16 -4.17 -11.15
N PRO A 179 4.40 -3.06 -11.24
CA PRO A 179 3.47 -2.68 -10.19
C PRO A 179 2.27 -3.63 -10.05
N HIS A 180 1.83 -4.29 -11.14
CA HIS A 180 0.80 -5.32 -11.07
C HIS A 180 1.26 -6.51 -10.23
N ARG A 181 2.46 -7.05 -10.51
CA ARG A 181 3.06 -8.12 -9.72
C ARG A 181 3.35 -7.70 -8.27
N LEU A 182 3.75 -6.44 -8.07
CA LEU A 182 3.99 -5.91 -6.74
C LEU A 182 2.69 -5.92 -5.92
N MET A 183 1.57 -5.50 -6.51
CA MET A 183 0.25 -5.58 -5.88
C MET A 183 -0.19 -7.04 -5.65
N GLU A 184 0.13 -7.95 -6.57
CA GLU A 184 -0.13 -9.39 -6.40
C GLU A 184 0.61 -9.95 -5.18
N GLY A 185 1.83 -9.48 -4.89
CA GLY A 185 2.56 -9.83 -3.67
C GLY A 185 1.80 -9.45 -2.38
N TYR A 186 1.04 -8.38 -2.38
CA TYR A 186 0.22 -7.96 -1.23
C TYR A 186 -0.96 -8.90 -0.97
N LEU A 187 -1.38 -9.72 -1.93
CA LEU A 187 -2.44 -10.71 -1.74
C LEU A 187 -2.09 -11.78 -0.69
N ALA A 188 -0.79 -11.99 -0.41
CA ALA A 188 -0.36 -12.87 0.67
C ALA A 188 -0.90 -12.43 2.04
N LEU A 189 -0.96 -11.12 2.30
CA LEU A 189 -1.57 -10.56 3.51
C LEU A 189 -3.04 -10.96 3.62
N MET A 190 -3.81 -10.85 2.53
CA MET A 190 -5.23 -11.18 2.53
C MET A 190 -5.47 -12.69 2.59
N ALA A 191 -4.64 -13.51 1.95
CA ALA A 191 -4.71 -14.97 2.10
C ALA A 191 -4.57 -15.39 3.58
N GLU A 192 -3.63 -14.77 4.30
CA GLU A 192 -3.49 -14.97 5.75
C GLU A 192 -4.73 -14.49 6.54
N VAL A 193 -5.32 -13.35 6.16
CA VAL A 193 -6.55 -12.84 6.79
C VAL A 193 -7.68 -13.84 6.63
N PHE A 194 -7.87 -14.44 5.45
CA PHE A 194 -8.95 -15.41 5.22
C PHE A 194 -8.79 -16.68 6.04
N GLU A 195 -7.56 -17.14 6.29
CA GLU A 195 -7.28 -18.24 7.21
C GLU A 195 -7.53 -17.87 8.67
N GLN A 196 -7.20 -16.64 9.07
CA GLN A 196 -7.31 -16.15 10.46
C GLN A 196 -8.71 -15.63 10.80
N MET A 197 -9.50 -15.27 9.80
CA MET A 197 -10.84 -14.69 9.92
C MET A 197 -11.76 -15.27 8.83
N PRO A 198 -12.32 -16.46 9.04
CA PRO A 198 -13.13 -17.13 8.02
C PRO A 198 -14.47 -16.41 7.73
N ASP A 199 -15.03 -15.72 8.73
CA ASP A 199 -16.27 -14.96 8.57
C ASP A 199 -15.99 -13.57 8.02
N ALA A 200 -16.75 -13.16 6.98
CA ALA A 200 -16.61 -11.84 6.38
C ALA A 200 -16.81 -10.71 7.41
N PRO A 201 -15.94 -9.69 7.45
CA PRO A 201 -16.22 -8.48 8.21
C PRO A 201 -17.40 -7.72 7.59
N THR A 202 -18.03 -6.85 8.35
CA THR A 202 -19.05 -5.93 7.81
C THR A 202 -18.44 -4.71 7.15
N HIS A 203 -17.24 -4.30 7.60
CA HIS A 203 -16.55 -3.11 7.10
C HIS A 203 -15.03 -3.37 7.02
N ILE A 204 -14.40 -2.78 6.02
CA ILE A 204 -12.94 -2.78 5.83
C ILE A 204 -12.50 -1.33 5.61
N PHE A 205 -11.50 -0.86 6.38
CA PHE A 205 -10.88 0.44 6.20
C PHE A 205 -9.44 0.26 5.73
N LEU A 206 -9.13 0.80 4.55
CA LEU A 206 -7.85 0.62 3.87
C LEU A 206 -7.19 1.96 3.60
N GLN A 207 -6.05 2.23 4.22
CA GLN A 207 -5.27 3.43 3.93
C GLN A 207 -4.59 3.33 2.55
N ALA A 208 -4.46 4.48 1.90
CA ALA A 208 -3.91 4.60 0.57
C ALA A 208 -3.02 5.84 0.40
N GLY A 209 -1.84 5.65 -0.17
CA GLY A 209 -1.11 6.65 -0.93
C GLY A 209 -1.45 6.50 -2.40
N VAL A 210 -0.59 5.87 -3.22
CA VAL A 210 -0.92 5.56 -4.63
C VAL A 210 -2.04 4.51 -4.78
N GLY A 211 -2.42 3.82 -3.70
CA GLY A 211 -3.55 2.89 -3.65
C GLY A 211 -3.22 1.40 -3.79
N GLY A 212 -1.95 1.03 -3.96
CA GLY A 212 -1.58 -0.38 -4.25
C GLY A 212 -2.05 -1.39 -3.19
N LEU A 213 -1.84 -1.10 -1.88
CA LEU A 213 -2.34 -1.97 -0.80
C LEU A 213 -3.87 -2.04 -0.81
N ALA A 214 -4.52 -0.87 -0.84
CA ALA A 214 -5.98 -0.79 -0.81
C ALA A 214 -6.61 -1.52 -1.99
N GLY A 215 -6.05 -1.35 -3.21
CA GLY A 215 -6.54 -2.02 -4.42
C GLY A 215 -6.37 -3.54 -4.37
N ALA A 216 -5.25 -4.05 -3.87
CA ALA A 216 -5.02 -5.49 -3.71
C ALA A 216 -5.97 -6.09 -2.65
N CYS A 217 -6.08 -5.45 -1.48
CA CYS A 217 -6.97 -5.90 -0.41
C CYS A 217 -8.45 -5.87 -0.82
N ALA A 218 -8.88 -4.81 -1.51
CA ALA A 218 -10.25 -4.70 -1.99
C ALA A 218 -10.59 -5.79 -3.02
N ALA A 219 -9.71 -6.03 -4.01
CA ALA A 219 -9.89 -7.09 -5.00
C ALA A 219 -9.98 -8.48 -4.34
N ALA A 220 -9.08 -8.77 -3.40
CA ALA A 220 -9.10 -10.01 -2.63
C ALA A 220 -10.39 -10.17 -1.82
N ALA A 221 -10.82 -9.12 -1.10
CA ALA A 221 -12.03 -9.14 -0.30
C ALA A 221 -13.28 -9.37 -1.17
N ARG A 222 -13.35 -8.74 -2.36
CA ARG A 222 -14.44 -8.98 -3.31
C ARG A 222 -14.43 -10.38 -3.87
N LYS A 223 -13.26 -10.96 -4.09
CA LYS A 223 -13.11 -12.34 -4.55
C LYS A 223 -13.64 -13.34 -3.52
N GLU A 224 -13.27 -13.17 -2.26
CA GLU A 224 -13.58 -14.13 -1.18
C GLU A 224 -14.97 -13.90 -0.59
N TRP A 225 -15.32 -12.64 -0.31
CA TRP A 225 -16.52 -12.29 0.46
C TRP A 225 -17.62 -11.61 -0.37
N GLY A 226 -17.37 -11.39 -1.67
CA GLY A 226 -18.35 -10.72 -2.54
C GLY A 226 -18.67 -9.31 -2.06
N ASP A 227 -19.94 -8.97 -2.04
CA ASP A 227 -20.45 -7.65 -1.63
C ASP A 227 -20.76 -7.54 -0.12
N ALA A 228 -20.40 -8.56 0.68
CA ALA A 228 -20.71 -8.55 2.10
C ALA A 228 -20.03 -7.39 2.87
N PRO A 229 -18.71 -7.10 2.70
CA PRO A 229 -18.10 -5.97 3.40
C PRO A 229 -18.33 -4.63 2.68
N VAL A 230 -18.54 -3.58 3.47
CA VAL A 230 -18.41 -2.18 3.02
C VAL A 230 -16.93 -1.82 3.04
N ILE A 231 -16.35 -1.44 1.90
CA ILE A 231 -14.92 -1.11 1.76
C ILE A 231 -14.74 0.40 1.65
N THR A 232 -13.98 0.96 2.59
CA THR A 232 -13.66 2.39 2.67
C THR A 232 -12.16 2.61 2.43
N VAL A 233 -11.83 3.45 1.47
CA VAL A 233 -10.45 3.91 1.20
C VAL A 233 -10.18 5.20 1.95
N VAL A 234 -9.03 5.28 2.61
CA VAL A 234 -8.65 6.39 3.49
C VAL A 234 -7.36 7.04 2.98
N GLU A 235 -7.40 8.35 2.74
CA GLU A 235 -6.26 9.13 2.28
C GLU A 235 -5.98 10.34 3.21
N PRO A 236 -4.75 10.90 3.23
CA PRO A 236 -4.51 12.21 3.81
C PRO A 236 -5.30 13.31 3.09
N GLU A 237 -5.86 14.25 3.83
CA GLU A 237 -6.47 15.44 3.21
C GLU A 237 -5.46 16.26 2.40
N ALA A 238 -4.19 16.24 2.80
CA ALA A 238 -3.08 16.87 2.09
C ALA A 238 -2.69 16.17 0.78
N ALA A 239 -3.08 14.89 0.58
CA ALA A 239 -2.71 14.09 -0.58
C ALA A 239 -3.88 13.21 -1.07
N PRO A 240 -4.99 13.81 -1.54
CA PRO A 240 -6.24 13.11 -1.86
C PRO A 240 -6.26 12.63 -3.32
N ALA A 241 -5.25 11.85 -3.74
CA ALA A 241 -5.05 11.46 -5.15
C ALA A 241 -6.19 10.58 -5.70
N LEU A 242 -6.62 9.60 -4.92
CA LEU A 242 -7.68 8.66 -5.34
C LEU A 242 -9.05 9.31 -5.27
N ILE A 243 -9.42 9.94 -4.17
CA ILE A 243 -10.75 10.55 -3.99
C ILE A 243 -11.01 11.64 -5.05
N ASN A 244 -10.00 12.47 -5.36
CA ASN A 244 -10.11 13.48 -6.41
C ASN A 244 -10.23 12.84 -7.81
N SER A 245 -9.51 11.75 -8.06
CA SER A 245 -9.59 11.02 -9.33
C SER A 245 -10.94 10.32 -9.51
N ILE A 246 -11.50 9.77 -8.44
CA ILE A 246 -12.85 9.18 -8.44
C ILE A 246 -13.91 10.23 -8.73
N GLU A 247 -13.83 11.41 -8.11
CA GLU A 247 -14.78 12.51 -8.40
C GLU A 247 -14.63 13.05 -9.83
N ALA A 248 -13.40 13.15 -10.32
CA ALA A 248 -13.14 13.60 -11.68
C ALA A 248 -13.46 12.55 -12.77
N GLY A 249 -13.64 11.28 -12.38
CA GLY A 249 -13.84 10.16 -13.30
C GLY A 249 -12.61 9.80 -14.14
N ARG A 250 -11.43 10.28 -13.76
CA ARG A 250 -10.13 10.07 -14.45
C ARG A 250 -8.96 10.32 -13.50
N PRO A 251 -7.75 9.85 -13.79
CA PRO A 251 -6.57 10.22 -13.01
C PRO A 251 -6.37 11.74 -13.00
N VAL A 252 -6.10 12.29 -11.83
CA VAL A 252 -5.75 13.71 -11.67
C VAL A 252 -4.57 13.85 -10.70
N LEU A 253 -3.72 14.83 -10.99
CA LEU A 253 -2.69 15.29 -10.06
C LEU A 253 -3.39 16.12 -8.97
N SER A 254 -3.25 15.72 -7.74
CA SER A 254 -3.78 16.47 -6.60
C SER A 254 -2.76 17.47 -6.09
N GLU A 255 -3.23 18.67 -5.74
CA GLU A 255 -2.44 19.68 -5.07
C GLU A 255 -2.61 19.57 -3.55
N GLY A 256 -1.60 19.98 -2.79
CA GLY A 256 -1.65 20.03 -1.34
C GLY A 256 -0.27 20.17 -0.71
N PRO A 257 -0.20 20.53 0.58
CA PRO A 257 1.05 20.57 1.33
C PRO A 257 1.65 19.17 1.48
N VAL A 258 2.87 19.12 1.99
CA VAL A 258 3.48 17.85 2.43
C VAL A 258 2.69 17.30 3.62
N SER A 259 2.34 16.02 3.57
CA SER A 259 1.62 15.34 4.65
C SER A 259 2.57 14.76 5.71
N ASN A 260 2.17 14.85 6.98
CA ASN A 260 2.83 14.11 8.07
C ASN A 260 2.57 12.59 7.98
N MET A 261 1.53 12.19 7.25
CA MET A 261 1.34 10.80 6.82
C MET A 261 2.23 10.50 5.60
N GLY A 262 3.54 10.69 5.73
CA GLY A 262 4.50 10.74 4.63
C GLY A 262 4.59 9.50 3.75
N ARG A 263 4.15 8.32 4.23
CA ARG A 263 4.08 7.09 3.40
C ARG A 263 2.82 7.06 2.52
N LEU A 264 1.87 7.96 2.77
CA LEU A 264 0.64 8.13 2.01
C LEU A 264 0.63 9.46 1.24
N ASP A 265 1.69 10.27 1.34
CA ASP A 265 1.82 11.57 0.65
C ASP A 265 2.10 11.37 -0.84
N CYS A 266 1.07 10.95 -1.57
CA CYS A 266 1.11 10.69 -3.00
C CYS A 266 0.10 11.58 -3.71
N LYS A 267 0.57 12.37 -4.69
CA LYS A 267 -0.27 13.34 -5.40
C LYS A 267 -0.93 12.74 -6.65
N GLU A 268 -0.43 11.61 -7.13
CA GLU A 268 -0.99 10.89 -8.27
C GLU A 268 -1.35 9.45 -7.88
N PRO A 269 -2.49 8.92 -8.38
CA PRO A 269 -2.86 7.53 -8.10
C PRO A 269 -2.13 6.56 -9.03
N SER A 270 -1.87 5.34 -8.57
CA SER A 270 -1.53 4.23 -9.43
C SER A 270 -2.74 3.85 -10.29
N PHE A 271 -2.57 3.75 -11.61
CA PHE A 271 -3.68 3.47 -12.54
C PHE A 271 -4.34 2.12 -12.26
N ILE A 272 -3.55 1.09 -11.98
CA ILE A 272 -4.06 -0.24 -11.62
C ILE A 272 -4.91 -0.15 -10.35
N ALA A 273 -4.40 0.53 -9.33
CA ALA A 273 -5.11 0.69 -8.06
C ALA A 273 -6.40 1.50 -8.23
N LEU A 274 -6.35 2.62 -8.97
CA LEU A 274 -7.51 3.45 -9.24
C LEU A 274 -8.59 2.67 -9.99
N LYS A 275 -8.22 1.86 -11.01
CA LYS A 275 -9.16 1.01 -11.75
C LYS A 275 -9.82 -0.03 -10.84
N GLY A 276 -9.02 -0.69 -10.00
CA GLY A 276 -9.52 -1.68 -9.05
C GLY A 276 -10.44 -1.06 -8.00
N LEU A 277 -10.03 0.04 -7.38
CA LEU A 277 -10.79 0.70 -6.34
C LEU A 277 -12.09 1.35 -6.86
N ALA A 278 -12.10 1.85 -8.10
CA ALA A 278 -13.34 2.30 -8.76
C ALA A 278 -14.36 1.16 -8.87
N ARG A 279 -13.93 -0.07 -9.11
CA ARG A 279 -14.80 -1.27 -9.14
C ARG A 279 -15.20 -1.74 -7.73
N ASP A 280 -14.25 -1.76 -6.79
CA ASP A 280 -14.33 -2.58 -5.58
C ASP A 280 -14.65 -1.80 -4.30
N ALA A 281 -14.23 -0.53 -4.17
CA ALA A 281 -14.49 0.28 -2.99
C ALA A 281 -15.92 0.85 -2.99
N ASP A 282 -16.52 0.98 -1.80
CA ASP A 282 -17.83 1.60 -1.63
C ASP A 282 -17.71 3.10 -1.29
N TRP A 283 -16.67 3.45 -0.51
CA TRP A 283 -16.46 4.79 -0.02
C TRP A 283 -15.01 5.23 -0.15
N PHE A 284 -14.80 6.53 -0.32
CA PHE A 284 -13.50 7.19 -0.17
C PHE A 284 -13.64 8.28 0.88
N CYS A 285 -12.63 8.42 1.72
CA CYS A 285 -12.58 9.50 2.69
C CYS A 285 -11.16 10.05 2.87
N THR A 286 -11.07 11.30 3.36
CA THR A 286 -9.81 11.88 3.80
C THR A 286 -9.85 12.14 5.30
N ILE A 287 -8.68 12.04 5.95
CA ILE A 287 -8.47 12.49 7.33
C ILE A 287 -7.44 13.62 7.35
N THR A 288 -7.62 14.57 8.28
CA THR A 288 -6.68 15.67 8.45
C THR A 288 -5.42 15.22 9.19
N GLU A 289 -4.38 16.05 9.15
CA GLU A 289 -3.12 15.78 9.88
C GLU A 289 -3.38 15.70 11.41
N ASP A 290 -4.22 16.61 11.94
CA ASP A 290 -4.58 16.64 13.37
C ASP A 290 -5.41 15.41 13.77
N GLU A 291 -6.37 15.00 12.93
CA GLU A 291 -7.15 13.77 13.13
C GLU A 291 -6.23 12.55 13.16
N ALA A 292 -5.32 12.42 12.21
CA ALA A 292 -4.36 11.31 12.15
C ALA A 292 -3.44 11.30 13.38
N ALA A 293 -2.89 12.45 13.78
CA ALA A 293 -2.00 12.56 14.93
C ALA A 293 -2.71 12.16 16.23
N ALA A 294 -3.92 12.69 16.48
CA ALA A 294 -4.69 12.38 17.68
C ALA A 294 -5.03 10.88 17.78
N GLN A 295 -5.42 10.24 16.67
CA GLN A 295 -5.74 8.81 16.68
C GLN A 295 -4.47 7.94 16.78
N THR A 296 -3.34 8.37 16.23
CA THR A 296 -2.05 7.67 16.37
C THR A 296 -1.62 7.60 17.84
N GLU A 297 -1.83 8.66 18.61
CA GLU A 297 -1.57 8.63 20.07
C GLU A 297 -2.49 7.64 20.80
N ARG A 298 -3.78 7.66 20.50
CA ARG A 298 -4.73 6.69 21.07
C ARG A 298 -4.38 5.25 20.70
N LEU A 299 -3.93 4.99 19.48
CA LEU A 299 -3.46 3.68 19.06
C LEU A 299 -2.23 3.25 19.85
N ARG A 300 -1.26 4.15 20.07
CA ARG A 300 -0.08 3.88 20.90
C ARG A 300 -0.48 3.51 22.33
N ASP A 301 -1.39 4.27 22.94
CA ASP A 301 -1.85 4.04 24.30
C ASP A 301 -2.63 2.71 24.44
N ALA A 302 -3.26 2.26 23.36
CA ALA A 302 -3.92 0.95 23.27
C ALA A 302 -2.96 -0.22 22.92
N GLY A 303 -1.64 0.02 22.75
CA GLY A 303 -0.64 -0.99 22.43
C GLY A 303 -0.41 -1.21 20.92
N PHE A 304 -1.01 -0.41 20.07
CA PHE A 304 -0.87 -0.47 18.62
C PHE A 304 0.05 0.65 18.09
N ALA A 305 1.23 0.82 18.68
CA ALA A 305 2.18 1.84 18.25
C ALA A 305 2.52 1.71 16.75
N THR A 306 2.34 2.80 16.00
CA THR A 306 2.52 2.86 14.55
C THR A 306 2.84 4.29 14.12
N SER A 307 3.16 4.51 12.86
CA SER A 307 3.21 5.85 12.26
C SER A 307 1.79 6.37 11.94
N PRO A 308 1.59 7.67 11.74
CA PRO A 308 0.32 8.20 11.25
C PRO A 308 -0.13 7.55 9.93
N SER A 309 0.81 7.24 9.04
CA SER A 309 0.54 6.50 7.79
C SER A 309 0.07 5.07 8.04
N GLY A 310 0.76 4.37 8.95
CA GLY A 310 0.49 2.96 9.24
C GLY A 310 -0.86 2.72 9.90
N GLY A 311 -1.36 3.70 10.64
CA GLY A 311 -2.61 3.64 11.38
C GLY A 311 -3.78 4.38 10.74
N ALA A 312 -3.63 4.98 9.54
CA ALA A 312 -4.64 5.88 8.98
C ALA A 312 -6.01 5.20 8.76
N GLY A 313 -6.04 3.93 8.36
CA GLY A 313 -7.28 3.16 8.24
C GLY A 313 -7.99 2.98 9.59
N LEU A 314 -7.21 2.65 10.64
CA LEU A 314 -7.72 2.58 12.02
C LEU A 314 -8.19 3.96 12.51
N ALA A 315 -7.44 5.02 12.20
CA ALA A 315 -7.81 6.38 12.57
C ALA A 315 -9.16 6.77 11.97
N ALA A 316 -9.37 6.52 10.68
CA ALA A 316 -10.66 6.78 10.02
C ALA A 316 -11.80 5.96 10.64
N MET A 317 -11.58 4.69 10.95
CA MET A 317 -12.56 3.83 11.65
C MET A 317 -12.92 4.38 13.02
N MET A 318 -11.93 4.84 13.81
CA MET A 318 -12.14 5.43 15.14
C MET A 318 -12.85 6.79 15.10
N LEU A 319 -12.75 7.52 14.00
CA LEU A 319 -13.44 8.79 13.73
C LEU A 319 -14.79 8.57 13.04
N ALA A 320 -15.04 7.35 12.55
CA ALA A 320 -16.24 7.04 11.79
C ALA A 320 -17.49 7.28 12.65
N ASN A 321 -18.40 7.98 12.04
CA ASN A 321 -19.74 8.24 12.57
C ASN A 321 -20.78 7.45 11.73
N SER A 322 -22.04 7.83 11.82
CA SER A 322 -23.12 7.21 11.04
C SER A 322 -22.93 7.21 9.52
N ALA A 323 -21.94 7.95 8.97
CA ALA A 323 -21.73 8.06 7.52
C ALA A 323 -21.36 6.72 6.87
N PHE A 324 -20.66 5.85 7.59
CA PHE A 324 -20.24 4.53 7.06
C PHE A 324 -21.18 3.38 7.46
N GLY A 325 -22.26 3.65 8.19
CA GLY A 325 -23.20 2.64 8.65
C GLY A 325 -22.67 1.74 9.78
N LEU A 326 -21.62 2.16 10.49
CA LEU A 326 -21.10 1.42 11.66
C LEU A 326 -22.13 1.39 12.79
N THR A 327 -22.30 0.21 13.39
CA THR A 327 -23.18 -0.05 14.53
C THR A 327 -22.45 -0.88 15.59
N ASP A 328 -23.06 -1.10 16.74
CA ASP A 328 -22.61 -2.00 17.79
C ASP A 328 -22.51 -3.48 17.37
N ARG A 329 -23.01 -3.82 16.19
CA ARG A 329 -22.92 -5.16 15.58
C ARG A 329 -21.86 -5.25 14.49
N SER A 330 -21.22 -4.15 14.15
CA SER A 330 -20.23 -4.15 13.08
C SER A 330 -18.98 -4.91 13.48
N ARG A 331 -18.46 -5.71 12.53
CA ARG A 331 -17.16 -6.37 12.62
C ARG A 331 -16.26 -5.69 11.60
N VAL A 332 -15.19 -5.08 12.07
CA VAL A 332 -14.33 -4.23 11.22
C VAL A 332 -12.97 -4.86 11.02
N LEU A 333 -12.47 -4.84 9.78
CA LEU A 333 -11.09 -5.20 9.45
C LEU A 333 -10.31 -3.95 9.08
N CYS A 334 -9.13 -3.80 9.68
CA CYS A 334 -8.13 -2.79 9.33
C CYS A 334 -6.75 -3.42 9.16
N VAL A 335 -5.86 -2.71 8.48
CA VAL A 335 -4.44 -3.09 8.36
C VAL A 335 -3.59 -2.11 9.15
N LEU A 336 -2.76 -2.60 10.05
CA LEU A 336 -1.70 -1.84 10.70
C LEU A 336 -0.44 -2.02 9.85
N SER A 337 -0.24 -1.14 8.88
CA SER A 337 0.60 -1.41 7.71
C SER A 337 2.10 -1.26 7.95
N GLU A 338 2.50 -0.54 9.01
CA GLU A 338 3.90 -0.35 9.41
C GLU A 338 4.06 -0.01 10.89
N GLY A 339 5.28 -0.17 11.40
CA GLY A 339 5.67 0.24 12.75
C GLY A 339 5.80 1.76 12.92
N PRO A 340 6.10 2.22 14.14
CA PRO A 340 6.44 3.62 14.39
C PRO A 340 7.67 4.04 13.61
N ALA A 341 7.72 5.33 13.21
CA ALA A 341 8.81 5.90 12.41
C ALA A 341 10.09 6.11 13.24
#